data_197ecda57ff5db9cd97d568e1b012f97
#
_entry.id   197ecda57ff5db9cd97d568e1b012f97
#
_cell.length_a   1.000
_cell.length_b   1.000
_cell.length_c   1.000
_cell.angle_alpha   90.00
_cell.angle_beta   90.00
_cell.angle_gamma   90.00
#
_symmetry.space_group_name_H-M   'P 1'
#
loop_
_entity.id
_entity.type
_entity.pdbx_description
1 polymer ?
#
loop_
_entity_poly.entity_id
_entity_poly.type
_entity_poly.pdbx_seq_one_letter_code
_entity_poly.pdbx_strand_id
1 'polypeptide(L)'
;MIMRVMGEGQFEVGESHLNRLNELDDELLKAVESGDDEKFRAALEGLLGAVKEFGSPLPDDSLEPSDLILPDVEATIAEVREMLRGEGDGLIPGLPE
;
A
#
# COMPACT_ATOMS: atom_id res chain seq x y z
N MET A 1 4.16 -11.02 -5.47
CA MET A 1 3.02 -10.57 -4.67
C MET A 1 2.17 -9.61 -5.49
N ILE A 2 0.88 -9.84 -5.56
CA ILE A 2 -0.02 -9.00 -6.34
C ILE A 2 -0.68 -7.98 -5.43
N MET A 3 -0.47 -6.71 -5.75
CA MET A 3 -1.03 -5.59 -4.99
C MET A 3 -2.03 -4.84 -5.87
N ARG A 4 -3.23 -4.64 -5.36
CA ARG A 4 -4.22 -3.84 -6.04
C ARG A 4 -4.21 -2.43 -5.47
N VAL A 5 -4.04 -1.45 -6.34
CA VAL A 5 -4.13 -0.04 -5.95
C VAL A 5 -5.49 0.47 -6.41
N MET A 6 -6.31 0.91 -5.47
CA MET A 6 -7.66 1.40 -5.80
C MET A 6 -7.59 2.52 -6.84
N GLY A 7 -8.36 2.36 -7.90
CA GLY A 7 -8.38 3.34 -8.99
C GLY A 7 -7.29 3.17 -10.04
N GLU A 8 -6.28 2.34 -9.79
CA GLU A 8 -5.15 2.19 -10.71
C GLU A 8 -4.97 0.78 -11.27
N GLY A 9 -5.49 -0.23 -10.58
CA GLY A 9 -5.41 -1.61 -11.03
C GLY A 9 -4.47 -2.47 -10.19
N GLN A 10 -4.04 -3.59 -10.75
CA GLN A 10 -3.20 -4.54 -10.06
C GLN A 10 -1.75 -4.48 -10.57
N PHE A 11 -0.82 -4.70 -9.65
CA PHE A 11 0.61 -4.73 -9.97
C PHE A 11 1.24 -5.94 -9.31
N GLU A 12 2.11 -6.63 -10.06
CA GLU A 12 2.89 -7.71 -9.49
C GLU A 12 4.24 -7.17 -9.02
N VAL A 13 4.53 -7.37 -7.73
CA VAL A 13 5.76 -6.88 -7.10
C VAL A 13 6.59 -8.05 -6.63
N GLY A 14 7.86 -8.06 -7.00
CA GLY A 14 8.78 -9.12 -6.59
C GLY A 14 9.16 -9.03 -5.11
N GLU A 15 9.51 -10.18 -4.53
CA GLU A 15 9.87 -10.25 -3.12
C GLU A 15 11.06 -9.36 -2.75
N SER A 16 11.96 -9.13 -3.68
CA SER A 16 13.13 -8.29 -3.43
C SER A 16 12.78 -6.85 -3.10
N HIS A 17 11.58 -6.41 -3.46
CA HIS A 17 11.14 -5.04 -3.20
C HIS A 17 10.28 -4.90 -1.94
N LEU A 18 9.88 -6.02 -1.33
CA LEU A 18 8.96 -5.97 -0.18
C LEU A 18 9.54 -5.26 1.04
N ASN A 19 10.85 -5.41 1.27
CA ASN A 19 11.50 -4.70 2.40
C ASN A 19 11.37 -3.20 2.25
N ARG A 20 11.59 -2.69 1.04
CA ARG A 20 11.48 -1.25 0.78
C ARG A 20 10.05 -0.79 0.93
N LEU A 21 9.10 -1.58 0.45
CA LEU A 21 7.68 -1.24 0.57
C LEU A 21 7.23 -1.27 2.02
N ASN A 22 7.74 -2.20 2.82
CA ASN A 22 7.44 -2.24 4.25
C ASN A 22 7.95 -1.00 4.98
N GLU A 23 9.12 -0.49 4.60
CA GLU A 23 9.65 0.75 5.18
C GLU A 23 8.71 1.92 4.87
N LEU A 24 8.23 1.99 3.64
CA LEU A 24 7.30 3.05 3.24
C LEU A 24 5.94 2.90 3.94
N ASP A 25 5.49 1.67 4.13
CA ASP A 25 4.26 1.40 4.88
C ASP A 25 4.40 1.83 6.34
N ASP A 26 5.56 1.59 6.95
CA ASP A 26 5.81 2.03 8.32
C ASP A 26 5.73 3.55 8.43
N GLU A 27 6.25 4.27 7.46
CA GLU A 27 6.16 5.73 7.46
C GLU A 27 4.72 6.20 7.33
N LEU A 28 3.94 5.50 6.50
CA LEU A 28 2.51 5.78 6.36
C LEU A 28 1.78 5.56 7.70
N LEU A 29 2.08 4.46 8.38
CA LEU A 29 1.47 4.17 9.68
C LEU A 29 1.79 5.23 10.71
N LYS A 30 3.02 5.71 10.73
CA LYS A 30 3.42 6.79 11.65
C LYS A 30 2.66 8.07 11.36
N ALA A 31 2.46 8.38 10.10
CA ALA A 31 1.70 9.55 9.70
C ALA A 31 0.23 9.42 10.11
N VAL A 32 -0.35 8.23 9.96
CA VAL A 32 -1.72 7.96 10.39
C VAL A 32 -1.86 8.13 11.89
N GLU A 33 -0.90 7.62 12.65
CA GLU A 33 -0.91 7.73 14.10
C GLU A 33 -0.77 9.18 14.59
N SER A 34 0.03 9.98 13.88
CA SER A 34 0.23 11.37 14.25
C SER A 34 -0.96 12.25 13.86
N GLY A 35 -1.78 11.80 12.92
CA GLY A 35 -2.90 12.59 12.43
C GLY A 35 -2.50 13.75 11.53
N ASP A 36 -1.26 13.75 11.03
CA ASP A 36 -0.75 14.81 10.16
C ASP A 36 -1.09 14.53 8.70
N ASP A 37 -2.06 15.27 8.16
CA ASP A 37 -2.53 15.06 6.80
C ASP A 37 -1.45 15.24 5.74
N GLU A 38 -0.56 16.21 5.92
CA GLU A 38 0.51 16.44 4.96
C GLU A 38 1.50 15.28 4.91
N LYS A 39 1.91 14.80 6.08
CA LYS A 39 2.81 13.66 6.17
C LYS A 39 2.13 12.39 5.66
N PHE A 40 0.87 12.23 5.99
CA PHE A 40 0.09 11.11 5.50
C PHE A 40 0.04 11.09 3.97
N ARG A 41 -0.29 12.22 3.36
CA ARG A 41 -0.37 12.31 1.91
C ARG A 41 0.97 12.02 1.24
N ALA A 42 2.04 12.61 1.76
CA ALA A 42 3.38 12.39 1.21
C ALA A 42 3.80 10.92 1.33
N ALA A 43 3.52 10.30 2.48
CA ALA A 43 3.85 8.89 2.69
C ALA A 43 3.04 7.98 1.78
N LEU A 44 1.75 8.28 1.61
CA LEU A 44 0.88 7.50 0.74
C LEU A 44 1.32 7.61 -0.72
N GLU A 45 1.60 8.82 -1.19
CA GLU A 45 2.10 9.03 -2.55
C GLU A 45 3.41 8.28 -2.78
N GLY A 46 4.30 8.32 -1.79
CA GLY A 46 5.56 7.60 -1.87
C GLY A 46 5.37 6.09 -1.97
N LEU A 47 4.49 5.54 -1.15
CA LEU A 47 4.21 4.11 -1.16
C LEU A 47 3.59 3.68 -2.51
N LEU A 48 2.55 4.38 -2.95
CA LEU A 48 1.88 4.04 -4.20
C LEU A 48 2.81 4.21 -5.41
N GLY A 49 3.63 5.26 -5.39
CA GLY A 49 4.63 5.48 -6.44
C GLY A 49 5.64 4.35 -6.51
N ALA A 50 6.08 3.86 -5.35
CA ALA A 50 7.03 2.75 -5.30
C ALA A 50 6.40 1.46 -5.82
N VAL A 51 5.13 1.20 -5.50
CA VAL A 51 4.44 0.03 -6.03
C VAL A 51 4.38 0.08 -7.55
N LYS A 52 4.07 1.24 -8.11
CA LYS A 52 4.01 1.40 -9.56
C LYS A 52 5.39 1.31 -10.22
N GLU A 53 6.42 1.79 -9.53
CA GLU A 53 7.79 1.75 -10.04
C GLU A 53 8.37 0.34 -10.00
N PHE A 54 8.19 -0.36 -8.90
CA PHE A 54 8.77 -1.70 -8.71
C PHE A 54 7.87 -2.80 -9.27
N GLY A 55 6.58 -2.55 -9.37
CA GLY A 55 5.63 -3.54 -9.83
C GLY A 55 5.44 -3.53 -11.34
N SER A 56 4.96 -4.65 -11.85
CA SER A 56 4.58 -4.77 -13.26
C SER A 56 3.05 -4.72 -13.34
N PRO A 57 2.48 -3.81 -14.13
CA PRO A 57 1.01 -3.73 -14.22
C PRO A 57 0.44 -4.99 -14.86
N LEU A 58 -0.67 -5.47 -14.27
CA LEU A 58 -1.37 -6.63 -14.81
C LEU A 58 -2.54 -6.15 -15.67
N PRO A 59 -2.93 -6.95 -16.69
CA PRO A 59 -4.08 -6.61 -17.51
C PRO A 59 -5.36 -6.52 -16.69
N ASP A 60 -6.28 -5.67 -17.13
CA ASP A 60 -7.57 -5.49 -16.42
C ASP A 60 -8.38 -6.78 -16.37
N ASP A 61 -8.19 -7.66 -17.33
CA ASP A 61 -8.89 -8.94 -17.39
C ASP A 61 -8.16 -10.07 -16.66
N SER A 62 -7.12 -9.74 -15.91
CA SER A 62 -6.41 -10.74 -15.12
C SER A 62 -7.34 -11.31 -14.05
N LEU A 63 -7.38 -12.63 -13.96
CA LEU A 63 -8.22 -13.32 -12.98
C LEU A 63 -7.46 -13.64 -11.69
N GLU A 64 -6.20 -13.21 -11.58
CA GLU A 64 -5.43 -13.48 -10.39
C GLU A 64 -5.92 -12.66 -9.21
N PRO A 65 -6.12 -13.28 -8.04
CA PRO A 65 -6.55 -12.55 -6.87
C PRO A 65 -5.44 -11.66 -6.34
N SER A 66 -5.82 -10.52 -5.76
CA SER A 66 -4.88 -9.63 -5.10
C SER A 66 -4.50 -10.19 -3.74
N ASP A 67 -3.22 -10.15 -3.42
CA ASP A 67 -2.74 -10.52 -2.08
C ASP A 67 -2.99 -9.38 -1.10
N LEU A 68 -3.06 -8.16 -1.60
CA LEU A 68 -3.14 -6.96 -0.79
C LEU A 68 -3.87 -5.88 -1.57
N ILE A 69 -4.68 -5.09 -0.87
CA ILE A 69 -5.37 -3.94 -1.46
C ILE A 69 -4.84 -2.68 -0.79
N LEU A 70 -4.37 -1.73 -1.60
CA LEU A 70 -3.89 -0.44 -1.12
C LEU A 70 -4.92 0.65 -1.46
N PRO A 71 -5.03 1.69 -0.62
CA PRO A 71 -5.93 2.80 -0.90
C PRO A 71 -5.44 3.62 -2.09
N ASP A 72 -6.31 4.42 -2.67
CA ASP A 72 -5.90 5.33 -3.74
C ASP A 72 -5.19 6.56 -3.14
N VAL A 73 -4.62 7.38 -4.03
CA VAL A 73 -3.85 8.55 -3.61
C VAL A 73 -4.71 9.61 -2.91
N GLU A 74 -6.01 9.56 -3.10
CA GLU A 74 -6.95 10.51 -2.49
C GLU A 74 -7.55 10.01 -1.17
N ALA A 75 -7.14 8.83 -0.71
CA ALA A 75 -7.64 8.27 0.53
C ALA A 75 -7.34 9.19 1.72
N THR A 76 -8.22 9.16 2.70
CA THR A 76 -8.05 9.94 3.93
C THR A 76 -7.46 9.08 5.03
N ILE A 77 -6.96 9.74 6.09
CA ILE A 77 -6.48 9.03 7.28
C ILE A 77 -7.58 8.13 7.86
N ALA A 78 -8.83 8.62 7.88
CA ALA A 78 -9.95 7.83 8.41
C ALA A 78 -10.17 6.56 7.60
N GLU A 79 -10.10 6.65 6.28
CA GLU A 79 -10.26 5.48 5.40
C GLU A 79 -9.15 4.45 5.63
N VAL A 80 -7.91 4.92 5.76
CA VAL A 80 -6.77 4.03 5.99
C VAL A 80 -6.89 3.36 7.37
N ARG A 81 -7.33 4.10 8.38
CA ARG A 81 -7.56 3.52 9.70
C ARG A 81 -8.58 2.38 9.67
N GLU A 82 -9.64 2.53 8.88
CA GLU A 82 -10.62 1.47 8.72
C GLU A 82 -10.01 0.23 8.06
N MET A 83 -9.17 0.44 7.05
CA MET A 83 -8.47 -0.67 6.40
C MET A 83 -7.53 -1.38 7.36
N LEU A 84 -6.80 -0.62 8.18
CA LEU A 84 -5.86 -1.18 9.15
C LEU A 84 -6.54 -1.98 10.24
N ARG A 85 -7.75 -1.60 10.62
CA ARG A 85 -8.50 -2.35 11.62
C ARG A 85 -8.77 -3.78 11.19
N GLY A 86 -9.00 -4.00 9.91
CA GLY A 86 -9.25 -5.33 9.39
C GLY A 86 -7.99 -6.16 9.27
N GLU A 87 -6.84 -5.51 9.04
CA GLU A 87 -5.58 -6.19 8.80
C GLU A 87 -4.70 -6.37 10.03
N GLY A 88 -4.76 -5.43 10.96
CA GLY A 88 -4.01 -5.51 12.21
C GLY A 88 -2.58 -4.99 12.16
N ASP A 89 -1.81 -5.34 11.16
CA ASP A 89 -0.37 -5.07 11.12
C ASP A 89 0.09 -4.16 9.98
N GLY A 90 -0.80 -3.33 9.48
CA GLY A 90 -0.46 -2.44 8.39
C GLY A 90 -1.03 -2.90 7.07
N LEU A 91 -0.75 -2.16 6.00
CA LEU A 91 -1.32 -2.44 4.68
C LEU A 91 -0.60 -3.55 3.93
N ILE A 92 0.69 -3.67 4.17
CA ILE A 92 1.51 -4.71 3.54
C ILE A 92 1.77 -5.79 4.59
N PRO A 93 1.47 -7.07 4.27
CA PRO A 93 1.77 -8.14 5.21
C PRO A 93 3.24 -8.07 5.59
N GLY A 94 3.50 -7.89 6.86
CA GLY A 94 4.85 -7.76 7.34
C GLY A 94 5.67 -9.00 7.12
N LEU A 95 6.97 -8.82 7.08
CA LEU A 95 7.86 -9.96 7.15
C LEU A 95 7.67 -10.59 8.52
N PRO A 96 7.74 -11.90 8.62
CA PRO A 96 7.63 -12.53 9.94
C PRO A 96 8.70 -11.99 10.86
N GLU A 97 8.26 -11.56 12.00
CA GLU A 97 9.16 -11.03 13.00
C GLU A 97 9.86 -12.16 13.76
#